data_161b9a89d0fdab570f3fbeb3ab26f302
#
_entry.id   161b9a89d0fdab570f3fbeb3ab26f302
#
_cell.length_a   1.000
_cell.length_b   1.000
_cell.length_c   1.000
_cell.angle_alpha   90.00
_cell.angle_beta   90.00
_cell.angle_gamma   90.00
#
_symmetry.space_group_name_H-M   'P 1'
#
loop_
_entity.id
_entity.type
_entity.pdbx_description
1 polymer ?
#
loop_
_entity_poly.entity_id
_entity_poly.type
_entity_poly.pdbx_seq_one_letter_code
_entity_poly.pdbx_strand_id
1 'polypeptide(L)' 'MTDYSTHLLKIKQFRNKAHTALQEHRWADACDLADKIVVEAKLMKLYCTDQLEKPNADQPERT' A
#
# COMPACT_ATOMS: atom_id res chain seq x y z
N MET A 1 16.38 -4.79 -4.67
CA MET A 1 15.27 -4.71 -5.53
C MET A 1 14.03 -4.31 -4.78
N THR A 2 13.31 -3.40 -5.32
CA THR A 2 12.10 -2.97 -4.67
C THR A 2 11.03 -3.99 -4.86
N ASP A 3 10.40 -4.34 -3.77
CA ASP A 3 9.41 -5.37 -3.83
C ASP A 3 8.11 -4.84 -3.31
N TYR A 4 7.17 -4.65 -4.18
CA TYR A 4 5.87 -4.13 -3.79
C TYR A 4 5.11 -5.10 -2.88
N SER A 5 5.49 -6.37 -2.85
CA SER A 5 4.79 -7.30 -1.98
C SER A 5 4.99 -6.96 -0.51
N THR A 6 6.07 -6.27 -0.16
CA THR A 6 6.24 -5.80 1.21
C THR A 6 5.13 -4.82 1.58
N HIS A 7 4.79 -3.91 0.67
CA HIS A 7 3.72 -2.95 0.92
C HIS A 7 2.37 -3.65 1.02
N LEU A 8 2.13 -4.62 0.16
CA LEU A 8 0.88 -5.38 0.20
C LEU A 8 0.75 -6.15 1.51
N LEU A 9 1.85 -6.74 1.96
CA LEU A 9 1.83 -7.48 3.20
C LEU A 9 1.55 -6.55 4.39
N LYS A 10 2.17 -5.38 4.41
CA LYS A 10 1.93 -4.42 5.47
C LYS A 10 0.48 -3.93 5.47
N ILE A 11 -0.07 -3.67 4.29
CA ILE A 11 -1.47 -3.27 4.18
C ILE A 11 -2.37 -4.36 4.77
N LYS A 12 -2.09 -5.61 4.44
CA LYS A 12 -2.87 -6.71 4.96
C LYS A 12 -2.79 -6.77 6.48
N GLN A 13 -1.58 -6.62 7.04
CA GLN A 13 -1.40 -6.67 8.47
C GLN A 13 -2.09 -5.50 9.17
N PHE A 14 -1.97 -4.30 8.62
CA PHE A 14 -2.62 -3.14 9.20
C PHE A 14 -4.13 -3.26 9.09
N ARG A 15 -4.62 -3.80 7.98
CA ARG A 15 -6.05 -4.02 7.81
C ARG A 15 -6.61 -4.95 8.89
N ASN A 16 -5.88 -6.03 9.16
CA ASN A 16 -6.31 -6.98 10.17
C ASN A 16 -6.33 -6.34 11.55
N LYS A 17 -5.31 -5.55 11.86
CA LYS A 17 -5.25 -4.85 13.14
C LYS A 17 -6.34 -3.80 13.25
N ALA A 18 -6.62 -3.11 12.15
CA ALA A 18 -7.68 -2.11 12.15
C ALA A 18 -9.04 -2.76 12.37
N HIS A 19 -9.25 -3.91 11.77
CA HIS A 19 -10.50 -4.63 11.95
C HIS A 19 -10.70 -4.99 13.44
N THR A 20 -9.65 -5.48 14.08
CA THR A 20 -9.72 -5.80 15.50
C THR A 20 -9.97 -4.54 16.34
N ALA A 21 -9.28 -3.45 16.00
CA ALA A 21 -9.48 -2.20 16.73
C ALA A 21 -10.92 -1.71 16.61
N LEU A 22 -11.49 -1.83 15.42
CA LEU A 22 -12.87 -1.43 15.20
C LEU A 22 -13.84 -2.30 15.99
N GLN A 23 -13.58 -3.59 16.04
CA GLN A 23 -14.42 -4.50 16.80
C GLN A 23 -14.37 -4.20 18.29
N GLU A 24 -13.24 -3.70 18.77
CA GLU A 24 -13.07 -3.36 20.17
C GLU A 24 -13.35 -1.90 20.45
N HIS A 25 -13.84 -1.18 19.48
CA HIS A 25 -14.20 0.23 19.60
C HIS A 25 -13.00 1.10 19.99
N ARG A 26 -11.82 0.73 19.56
CA ARG A 26 -10.61 1.53 19.79
C ARG A 26 -10.45 2.45 18.59
N TRP A 27 -11.24 3.51 18.59
CA TRP A 27 -11.35 4.39 17.42
C TRP A 27 -10.04 5.09 17.08
N ALA A 28 -9.32 5.55 18.10
CA ALA A 28 -8.06 6.24 17.87
C ALA A 28 -7.04 5.31 17.21
N ASP A 29 -6.98 4.06 17.68
CA ASP A 29 -6.07 3.08 17.11
C ASP A 29 -6.46 2.75 15.68
N ALA A 30 -7.77 2.64 15.44
CA ALA A 30 -8.25 2.34 14.09
C ALA A 30 -7.89 3.46 13.12
N CYS A 31 -8.02 4.72 13.54
CA CYS A 31 -7.64 5.84 12.72
C CYS A 31 -6.16 5.84 12.40
N ASP A 32 -5.35 5.55 13.40
CA ASP A 32 -3.91 5.50 13.21
C ASP A 32 -3.52 4.40 12.23
N LEU A 33 -4.16 3.24 12.36
CA LEU A 33 -3.89 2.13 11.44
C LEU A 33 -4.35 2.45 10.03
N ALA A 34 -5.47 3.16 9.90
CA ALA A 34 -5.95 3.60 8.60
C ALA A 34 -4.94 4.53 7.94
N ASP A 35 -4.34 5.43 8.71
CA ASP A 35 -3.30 6.31 8.19
C ASP A 35 -2.10 5.51 7.70
N LYS A 36 -1.73 4.48 8.43
CA LYS A 36 -0.60 3.64 8.01
C LYS A 36 -0.90 2.91 6.72
N ILE A 37 -2.13 2.46 6.54
CA ILE A 37 -2.54 1.83 5.30
C ILE A 37 -2.43 2.82 4.15
N VAL A 38 -2.86 4.05 4.37
CA VAL A 38 -2.79 5.09 3.33
C VAL A 38 -1.34 5.33 2.93
N VAL A 39 -0.43 5.41 3.90
CA VAL A 39 0.98 5.63 3.61
C VAL A 39 1.53 4.49 2.75
N GLU A 40 1.25 3.25 3.10
CA GLU A 40 1.75 2.11 2.34
C GLU A 40 1.14 2.09 0.94
N ALA A 41 -0.13 2.45 0.83
CA ALA A 41 -0.78 2.49 -0.47
C ALA A 41 -0.18 3.57 -1.35
N LYS A 42 0.17 4.71 -0.77
CA LYS A 42 0.81 5.79 -1.53
C LYS A 42 2.19 5.39 -2.02
N LEU A 43 2.93 4.69 -1.19
CA LEU A 43 4.26 4.20 -1.58
C LEU A 43 4.14 3.22 -2.73
N MET A 44 3.16 2.34 -2.67
CA MET A 44 2.93 1.41 -3.75
C MET A 44 2.53 2.12 -5.03
N LYS A 45 1.70 3.16 -4.89
CA LYS A 45 1.29 3.95 -6.05
C LYS A 45 2.49 4.65 -6.68
N LEU A 46 3.40 5.18 -5.86
CA LEU A 46 4.61 5.82 -6.38
C LEU A 46 5.45 4.82 -7.16
N TYR A 47 5.56 3.62 -6.65
CA TYR A 47 6.29 2.58 -7.36
C TYR A 47 5.64 2.31 -8.73
N CYS A 48 4.33 2.19 -8.77
CA CYS A 48 3.63 1.94 -10.02
C CYS A 48 3.79 3.10 -11.00
N THR A 49 3.69 4.33 -10.50
CA THR A 49 3.86 5.51 -11.33
C THR A 49 5.26 5.55 -11.93
N ASP A 50 6.25 5.23 -11.12
CA ASP A 50 7.62 5.18 -11.59
C ASP A 50 7.77 4.15 -12.72
N GLN A 51 7.16 3.00 -12.58
CA GLN A 51 7.23 1.98 -13.62
C GLN A 51 6.53 2.44 -14.90
N LEU A 52 5.43 3.14 -14.76
CA LEU A 52 4.71 3.63 -15.92
C LEU A 52 5.48 4.69 -16.68
N GLU A 53 6.22 5.53 -15.95
CA GLU A 53 6.95 6.61 -16.58
C GLU A 53 8.31 6.21 -17.11
N LYS A 54 8.76 5.04 -16.74
CA LYS A 54 10.05 4.59 -17.16
C LYS A 54 10.06 4.34 -18.64
N PRO A 55 11.02 4.88 -19.37
CA PRO A 55 11.09 4.55 -20.78
C PRO A 55 11.47 3.10 -20.87
N ASN A 56 10.71 2.38 -21.59
CA ASN A 56 10.87 1.00 -21.56
C ASN A 56 10.94 0.47 -22.92
N ALA A 57 12.07 0.36 -23.44
CA ALA A 57 12.22 -0.11 -24.77
C ALA A 57 11.77 -1.53 -24.91
N ASP A 58 11.80 -2.24 -23.86
CA ASP A 58 11.35 -3.58 -23.90
C ASP A 58 9.95 -3.74 -23.88
N GLN A 59 9.16 -2.76 -23.49
CA GLN A 59 7.77 -2.90 -23.43
C GLN A 59 7.19 -2.38 -24.59
N PRO A 60 6.63 -3.11 -25.31
CA PRO A 60 5.96 -2.64 -26.43
C PRO A 60 4.92 -1.74 -25.99
N GLU A 61 4.79 -1.34 -26.04
CA GLU A 61 3.93 -0.69 -25.77
C GLU A 61 2.88 -0.90 -25.38
N ARG A 62 2.51 -0.97 -24.99
CA ARG A 62 1.56 -1.18 -24.60
C ARG A 62 0.79 -0.46 -24.87
N THR A 63 0.59 -0.16 -25.26
CA THR A 63 -0.06 0.58 -25.66
C THR A 63 -0.64 0.85 -25.53
#